data_37166183de8b3c5a0c74468436b06f0d
#
_entry.id   37166183de8b3c5a0c74468436b06f0d
#
_cell.length_a   1.000
_cell.length_b   1.000
_cell.length_c   1.000
_cell.angle_alpha   90.00
_cell.angle_beta   90.00
_cell.angle_gamma   90.00
#
_symmetry.space_group_name_H-M   'P 1'
#
loop_
_entity.id
_entity.type
_entity.pdbx_description
1 polymer ?
#
loop_
_entity_poly.entity_id
_entity_poly.type
_entity_poly.pdbx_seq_one_letter_code
_entity_poly.pdbx_strand_id
1 'polypeptide(L)'
;VLHGGGDVNPARYGQAEHARLYGVDDFLDGFEIAALGHALARDIPVLAICRGHQVLNVALGGTLIQHLDTTDDHRGVMHTVRVVPGSRIATAMGTLEPDVHSFHHQAIDRVGEGLEVTATALDGTVEAVELTGASWVVGVQWHPEDTANDDAAQQGLFDELVRRASSR
;
A
#
# COMPACT_ATOMS: atom_id res chain seq x y z
N VAL A 1 1.17 -1.05 11.65
CA VAL A 1 1.63 -0.41 10.39
C VAL A 1 2.69 -1.30 9.75
N LEU A 2 2.59 -1.54 8.44
CA LEU A 2 3.69 -1.98 7.60
C LEU A 2 4.21 -0.75 6.85
N HIS A 3 5.52 -0.51 6.90
CA HIS A 3 6.10 0.72 6.36
C HIS A 3 6.85 0.52 5.03
N GLY A 4 7.35 1.62 4.45
CA GLY A 4 8.19 1.62 3.26
C GLY A 4 9.53 0.89 3.44
N GLY A 5 10.19 0.56 2.33
CA GLY A 5 11.47 -0.17 2.36
C GLY A 5 11.98 -0.50 0.96
N GLY A 6 12.92 -1.44 0.89
CA GLY A 6 13.41 -2.01 -0.37
C GLY A 6 12.37 -2.92 -1.05
N ASP A 7 12.76 -3.51 -2.17
CA ASP A 7 11.86 -4.32 -2.99
C ASP A 7 11.50 -5.66 -2.35
N VAL A 8 10.29 -6.12 -2.59
CA VAL A 8 9.84 -7.45 -2.18
C VAL A 8 10.48 -8.51 -3.07
N ASN A 9 11.01 -9.58 -2.47
CA ASN A 9 11.64 -10.68 -3.20
C ASN A 9 10.68 -11.30 -4.23
N PRO A 10 11.02 -11.28 -5.56
CA PRO A 10 10.18 -11.82 -6.61
C PRO A 10 9.83 -13.30 -6.45
N ALA A 11 10.68 -14.08 -5.77
CA ALA A 11 10.40 -15.48 -5.45
C ALA A 11 9.12 -15.65 -4.62
N ARG A 12 8.75 -14.63 -3.81
CA ARG A 12 7.53 -14.62 -2.99
C ARG A 12 6.25 -14.58 -3.81
N TYR A 13 6.30 -14.10 -5.06
CA TYR A 13 5.16 -14.07 -5.97
C TYR A 13 5.43 -14.80 -7.31
N GLY A 14 6.43 -15.73 -7.28
CA GLY A 14 6.66 -16.70 -8.36
C GLY A 14 7.28 -16.12 -9.63
N GLN A 15 8.01 -15.01 -9.53
CA GLN A 15 8.69 -14.38 -10.66
C GLN A 15 10.21 -14.49 -10.54
N ALA A 16 10.91 -14.41 -11.68
CA ALA A 16 12.37 -14.22 -11.73
C ALA A 16 12.74 -12.77 -11.41
N GLU A 17 13.95 -12.57 -10.89
CA GLU A 17 14.45 -11.23 -10.53
C GLU A 17 14.61 -10.32 -11.75
N HIS A 18 14.16 -9.10 -11.65
CA HIS A 18 14.44 -8.02 -12.59
C HIS A 18 15.76 -7.30 -12.26
N ALA A 19 16.47 -6.82 -13.26
CA ALA A 19 17.79 -6.18 -13.09
C ALA A 19 17.77 -4.84 -12.31
N ARG A 20 16.59 -4.28 -12.07
CA ARG A 20 16.41 -3.00 -11.37
C ARG A 20 16.05 -3.15 -9.89
N LEU A 21 16.01 -4.38 -9.37
CA LEU A 21 15.72 -4.63 -7.96
C LEU A 21 16.81 -4.07 -7.05
N TYR A 22 16.39 -3.55 -5.89
CA TYR A 22 17.31 -3.09 -4.86
C TYR A 22 16.76 -3.35 -3.45
N GLY A 23 17.66 -3.56 -2.48
CA GLY A 23 17.29 -3.63 -1.07
C GLY A 23 16.41 -4.82 -0.70
N VAL A 24 16.41 -5.90 -1.50
CA VAL A 24 15.65 -7.12 -1.24
C VAL A 24 16.17 -7.78 0.04
N ASP A 25 15.27 -8.05 0.98
CA ASP A 25 15.55 -8.78 2.22
C ASP A 25 14.47 -9.85 2.44
N ASP A 26 14.77 -11.09 2.05
CA ASP A 26 13.83 -12.21 2.13
C ASP A 26 13.45 -12.57 3.58
N PHE A 27 14.32 -12.29 4.55
CA PHE A 27 13.98 -12.48 5.96
C PHE A 27 12.93 -11.48 6.43
N LEU A 28 13.10 -10.21 6.06
CA LEU A 28 12.11 -9.15 6.35
C LEU A 28 10.77 -9.44 5.66
N ASP A 29 10.80 -9.85 4.40
CA ASP A 29 9.59 -10.25 3.66
C ASP A 29 8.83 -11.36 4.39
N GLY A 30 9.54 -12.43 4.79
CA GLY A 30 8.96 -13.54 5.52
C GLY A 30 8.37 -13.12 6.87
N PHE A 31 9.07 -12.26 7.60
CA PHE A 31 8.60 -11.71 8.88
C PHE A 31 7.33 -10.88 8.73
N GLU A 32 7.31 -9.95 7.78
CA GLU A 32 6.15 -9.06 7.57
C GLU A 32 4.93 -9.81 7.04
N ILE A 33 5.11 -10.77 6.12
CA ILE A 33 4.01 -11.64 5.66
C ILE A 33 3.42 -12.43 6.84
N ALA A 34 4.26 -13.00 7.72
CA ALA A 34 3.80 -13.73 8.89
C ALA A 34 3.08 -12.81 9.90
N ALA A 35 3.64 -11.62 10.17
CA ALA A 35 3.03 -10.62 11.04
C ALA A 35 1.67 -10.16 10.52
N LEU A 36 1.57 -9.91 9.20
CA LEU A 36 0.32 -9.57 8.54
C LEU A 36 -0.71 -10.69 8.67
N GLY A 37 -0.33 -11.94 8.37
CA GLY A 37 -1.22 -13.11 8.53
C GLY A 37 -1.77 -13.22 9.96
N HIS A 38 -0.92 -12.95 10.96
CA HIS A 38 -1.33 -12.93 12.36
C HIS A 38 -2.30 -11.76 12.67
N ALA A 39 -2.07 -10.59 12.10
CA ALA A 39 -2.96 -9.44 12.24
C ALA A 39 -4.34 -9.69 11.61
N LEU A 40 -4.36 -10.24 10.39
CA LEU A 40 -5.59 -10.60 9.68
C LEU A 40 -6.41 -11.66 10.43
N ALA A 41 -5.77 -12.71 10.94
CA ALA A 41 -6.43 -13.76 11.71
C ALA A 41 -7.08 -13.26 13.01
N ARG A 42 -6.66 -12.11 13.53
CA ARG A 42 -7.20 -11.44 14.72
C ARG A 42 -8.02 -10.20 14.40
N ASP A 43 -8.25 -9.94 13.13
CA ASP A 43 -8.93 -8.74 12.64
C ASP A 43 -8.30 -7.42 13.15
N ILE A 44 -6.97 -7.40 13.39
CA ILE A 44 -6.24 -6.21 13.81
C ILE A 44 -6.21 -5.22 12.65
N PRO A 45 -6.55 -3.92 12.87
CA PRO A 45 -6.46 -2.90 11.84
C PRO A 45 -5.04 -2.76 11.30
N VAL A 46 -4.91 -2.63 9.98
CA VAL A 46 -3.61 -2.51 9.30
C VAL A 46 -3.62 -1.31 8.37
N LEU A 47 -2.60 -0.47 8.49
CA LEU A 47 -2.19 0.49 7.47
C LEU A 47 -0.86 0.00 6.88
N ALA A 48 -0.86 -0.28 5.58
CA ALA A 48 0.28 -0.77 4.83
C ALA A 48 0.74 0.31 3.84
N ILE A 49 1.98 0.81 3.99
CA ILE A 49 2.51 1.99 3.29
C ILE A 49 3.61 1.54 2.32
N CYS A 50 3.55 1.98 1.06
CA CYS A 50 4.53 1.78 0.00
C CYS A 50 4.93 0.29 -0.12
N ARG A 51 6.11 -0.10 0.34
CA ARG A 51 6.51 -1.51 0.37
C ARG A 51 5.50 -2.38 1.15
N GLY A 52 4.96 -1.87 2.26
CA GLY A 52 3.93 -2.57 3.04
C GLY A 52 2.66 -2.88 2.23
N HIS A 53 2.23 -1.96 1.35
CA HIS A 53 1.13 -2.16 0.40
C HIS A 53 1.43 -3.32 -0.58
N GLN A 54 2.67 -3.41 -1.06
CA GLN A 54 3.12 -4.50 -1.93
C GLN A 54 3.18 -5.83 -1.17
N VAL A 55 3.69 -5.83 0.07
CA VAL A 55 3.69 -7.01 0.95
C VAL A 55 2.27 -7.50 1.23
N LEU A 56 1.33 -6.60 1.49
CA LEU A 56 -0.09 -6.94 1.66
C LEU A 56 -0.64 -7.67 0.41
N ASN A 57 -0.36 -7.13 -0.78
CA ASN A 57 -0.78 -7.75 -2.03
C ASN A 57 -0.17 -9.15 -2.24
N VAL A 58 1.14 -9.28 -2.04
CA VAL A 58 1.87 -10.55 -2.21
C VAL A 58 1.41 -11.59 -1.19
N ALA A 59 1.21 -11.22 0.06
CA ALA A 59 0.73 -12.10 1.11
C ALA A 59 -0.66 -12.70 0.81
N LEU A 60 -1.46 -11.99 0.01
CA LEU A 60 -2.78 -12.43 -0.45
C LEU A 60 -2.75 -13.02 -1.88
N GLY A 61 -1.56 -13.41 -2.34
CA GLY A 61 -1.38 -14.13 -3.62
C GLY A 61 -1.34 -13.24 -4.86
N GLY A 62 -1.23 -11.92 -4.71
CA GLY A 62 -1.02 -10.98 -5.81
C GLY A 62 0.40 -11.01 -6.37
N THR A 63 0.66 -10.25 -7.44
CA THR A 63 1.97 -10.08 -8.08
C THR A 63 2.33 -8.60 -8.22
N LEU A 64 3.60 -8.31 -8.52
CA LEU A 64 4.11 -6.96 -8.68
C LEU A 64 4.70 -6.75 -10.08
N ILE A 65 4.54 -5.53 -10.60
CA ILE A 65 5.40 -4.96 -11.63
C ILE A 65 6.71 -4.60 -10.93
N GLN A 66 7.80 -5.29 -11.27
CA GLN A 66 9.08 -5.11 -10.59
C GLN A 66 9.80 -3.81 -10.95
N HIS A 67 9.41 -3.17 -12.04
CA HIS A 67 9.90 -1.87 -12.45
C HIS A 67 8.92 -1.22 -13.42
N LEU A 68 8.39 -0.05 -13.06
CA LEU A 68 7.52 0.76 -13.90
C LEU A 68 8.33 1.46 -14.99
N ASP A 69 7.84 1.46 -16.22
CA ASP A 69 8.40 2.29 -17.29
C ASP A 69 8.17 3.79 -17.04
N THR A 70 7.13 4.12 -16.24
CA THR A 70 6.75 5.48 -15.80
C THR A 70 7.36 5.85 -14.43
N THR A 71 8.51 5.26 -14.07
CA THR A 71 9.14 5.47 -12.74
C THR A 71 9.35 6.95 -12.40
N ASP A 72 9.65 7.79 -13.38
CA ASP A 72 9.87 9.23 -13.16
C ASP A 72 8.59 9.95 -12.70
N ASP A 73 7.41 9.40 -12.99
CA ASP A 73 6.11 9.94 -12.57
C ASP A 73 5.71 9.47 -11.15
N HIS A 74 6.49 8.54 -10.56
CA HIS A 74 6.20 7.91 -9.28
C HIS A 74 7.36 7.99 -8.27
N ARG A 75 8.46 8.67 -8.59
CA ARG A 75 9.63 8.66 -7.72
C ARG A 75 10.14 10.06 -7.35
N GLY A 76 9.87 10.45 -6.10
CA GLY A 76 10.25 11.77 -5.57
C GLY A 76 9.38 12.91 -6.11
N VAL A 77 8.12 12.63 -6.36
CA VAL A 77 7.18 13.57 -6.96
C VAL A 77 5.88 13.65 -6.14
N MET A 78 5.19 14.78 -6.27
CA MET A 78 3.78 14.88 -5.88
C MET A 78 2.92 14.61 -7.10
N HIS A 79 1.92 13.73 -6.97
CA HIS A 79 0.92 13.51 -8.01
C HIS A 79 -0.48 13.30 -7.41
N THR A 80 -1.49 13.55 -8.22
CA THR A 80 -2.88 13.34 -7.82
C THR A 80 -3.27 11.86 -8.00
N VAL A 81 -3.95 11.28 -7.03
CA VAL A 81 -4.59 9.97 -7.15
C VAL A 81 -6.11 10.11 -7.15
N ARG A 82 -6.80 9.20 -7.86
CA ARG A 82 -8.26 9.12 -7.87
C ARG A 82 -8.72 8.05 -6.92
N VAL A 83 -9.45 8.46 -5.89
CA VAL A 83 -9.97 7.58 -4.84
C VAL A 83 -11.42 7.20 -5.14
N VAL A 84 -11.76 5.92 -4.97
CA VAL A 84 -13.11 5.40 -5.17
C VAL A 84 -14.05 5.95 -4.11
N PRO A 85 -15.17 6.61 -4.50
CA PRO A 85 -16.17 7.11 -3.55
C PRO A 85 -16.73 6.00 -2.65
N GLY A 86 -16.85 6.29 -1.35
CA GLY A 86 -17.39 5.36 -0.36
C GLY A 86 -16.39 4.33 0.15
N SER A 87 -15.14 4.31 -0.34
CA SER A 87 -14.06 3.50 0.21
C SER A 87 -13.68 3.96 1.64
N ARG A 88 -12.99 3.09 2.37
CA ARG A 88 -12.44 3.42 3.70
C ARG A 88 -11.43 4.54 3.62
N ILE A 89 -10.61 4.53 2.56
CA ILE A 89 -9.60 5.55 2.30
C ILE A 89 -10.27 6.91 1.99
N ALA A 90 -11.34 6.94 1.18
CA ALA A 90 -12.12 8.15 0.94
C ALA A 90 -12.70 8.73 2.23
N THR A 91 -13.16 7.86 3.12
CA THR A 91 -13.69 8.25 4.43
C THR A 91 -12.60 8.79 5.35
N ALA A 92 -11.43 8.14 5.39
CA ALA A 92 -10.31 8.55 6.23
C ALA A 92 -9.70 9.87 5.76
N MET A 93 -9.49 10.04 4.47
CA MET A 93 -8.87 11.23 3.88
C MET A 93 -9.83 12.42 3.71
N GLY A 94 -11.14 12.16 3.58
CA GLY A 94 -12.14 13.21 3.36
C GLY A 94 -12.10 13.86 1.97
N THR A 95 -11.36 13.28 1.02
CA THR A 95 -11.23 13.76 -0.36
C THR A 95 -11.16 12.59 -1.34
N LEU A 96 -11.51 12.85 -2.60
CA LEU A 96 -11.46 11.86 -3.69
C LEU A 96 -10.30 12.07 -4.66
N GLU A 97 -9.62 13.19 -4.58
CA GLU A 97 -8.49 13.52 -5.45
C GLU A 97 -7.37 14.20 -4.63
N PRO A 98 -6.75 13.48 -3.65
CA PRO A 98 -5.62 14.02 -2.93
C PRO A 98 -4.37 14.07 -3.80
N ASP A 99 -3.51 15.08 -3.56
CA ASP A 99 -2.12 15.04 -3.98
C ASP A 99 -1.32 14.24 -2.96
N VAL A 100 -0.48 13.33 -3.43
CA VAL A 100 0.27 12.39 -2.59
C VAL A 100 1.76 12.42 -2.93
N HIS A 101 2.62 12.24 -1.92
CA HIS A 101 4.06 12.10 -2.15
C HIS A 101 4.39 10.66 -2.53
N SER A 102 4.84 10.48 -3.76
CA SER A 102 5.16 9.19 -4.35
C SER A 102 6.67 8.96 -4.41
N PHE A 103 7.12 7.78 -3.96
CA PHE A 103 8.52 7.36 -4.04
C PHE A 103 8.63 5.85 -4.23
N HIS A 104 8.25 5.36 -5.41
CA HIS A 104 8.34 3.95 -5.75
C HIS A 104 8.69 3.74 -7.23
N HIS A 105 9.15 2.55 -7.58
CA HIS A 105 9.34 2.10 -8.95
C HIS A 105 8.68 0.75 -9.22
N GLN A 106 8.12 0.13 -8.19
CA GLN A 106 7.31 -1.07 -8.27
C GLN A 106 5.84 -0.73 -8.02
N ALA A 107 4.93 -1.53 -8.53
CA ALA A 107 3.50 -1.40 -8.32
C ALA A 107 2.81 -2.76 -8.29
N ILE A 108 1.55 -2.80 -7.86
CA ILE A 108 0.72 -4.00 -7.99
C ILE A 108 0.46 -4.28 -9.49
N ASP A 109 0.70 -5.55 -9.89
CA ASP A 109 0.33 -6.10 -11.20
C ASP A 109 -1.02 -6.83 -11.07
N ARG A 110 -1.03 -8.02 -10.47
CA ARG A 110 -2.25 -8.75 -10.17
C ARG A 110 -2.64 -8.55 -8.71
N VAL A 111 -3.87 -8.11 -8.50
CA VAL A 111 -4.41 -7.87 -7.15
C VAL A 111 -4.62 -9.19 -6.40
N GLY A 112 -4.25 -9.22 -5.13
CA GLY A 112 -4.38 -10.37 -4.23
C GLY A 112 -5.83 -10.69 -3.90
N GLU A 113 -6.07 -11.90 -3.39
CA GLU A 113 -7.41 -12.39 -3.07
C GLU A 113 -8.08 -11.53 -1.99
N GLY A 114 -9.32 -11.12 -2.25
CA GLY A 114 -10.12 -10.29 -1.34
C GLY A 114 -9.73 -8.82 -1.30
N LEU A 115 -8.68 -8.39 -2.01
CA LEU A 115 -8.36 -6.98 -2.15
C LEU A 115 -9.20 -6.33 -3.25
N GLU A 116 -9.62 -5.09 -2.99
CA GLU A 116 -10.26 -4.20 -3.96
C GLU A 116 -9.38 -2.98 -4.19
N VAL A 117 -9.22 -2.56 -5.46
CA VAL A 117 -8.51 -1.32 -5.80
C VAL A 117 -9.38 -0.14 -5.42
N THR A 118 -8.87 0.74 -4.58
CA THR A 118 -9.60 1.91 -4.06
C THR A 118 -8.96 3.24 -4.40
N ALA A 119 -7.75 3.25 -4.98
CA ALA A 119 -7.20 4.43 -5.65
C ALA A 119 -6.28 4.05 -6.80
N THR A 120 -6.22 4.92 -7.81
CA THR A 120 -5.31 4.81 -8.96
C THR A 120 -4.69 6.16 -9.31
N ALA A 121 -3.45 6.14 -9.80
CA ALA A 121 -2.84 7.28 -10.47
C ALA A 121 -3.48 7.53 -11.85
N LEU A 122 -3.12 8.65 -12.50
CA LEU A 122 -3.67 9.02 -13.80
C LEU A 122 -3.26 8.07 -14.93
N ASP A 123 -2.14 7.41 -14.81
CA ASP A 123 -1.63 6.40 -15.75
C ASP A 123 -2.24 5.01 -15.53
N GLY A 124 -3.08 4.86 -14.50
CA GLY A 124 -3.74 3.61 -14.13
C GLY A 124 -2.98 2.75 -13.12
N THR A 125 -1.81 3.20 -12.67
CA THR A 125 -1.08 2.52 -11.59
C THR A 125 -1.95 2.38 -10.34
N VAL A 126 -1.97 1.19 -9.74
CA VAL A 126 -2.71 0.93 -8.50
C VAL A 126 -2.01 1.64 -7.35
N GLU A 127 -2.72 2.56 -6.72
CA GLU A 127 -2.19 3.40 -5.64
C GLU A 127 -2.76 3.05 -4.27
N ALA A 128 -3.95 2.42 -4.21
CA ALA A 128 -4.46 1.89 -2.95
C ALA A 128 -5.32 0.65 -3.13
N VAL A 129 -5.29 -0.21 -2.11
CA VAL A 129 -6.16 -1.37 -1.98
C VAL A 129 -6.75 -1.47 -0.57
N GLU A 130 -7.92 -2.11 -0.48
CA GLU A 130 -8.61 -2.43 0.78
C GLU A 130 -8.99 -3.90 0.81
N LEU A 131 -8.80 -4.57 1.97
CA LEU A 131 -9.23 -5.95 2.14
C LEU A 131 -10.71 -6.00 2.50
N THR A 132 -11.51 -6.69 1.68
CA THR A 132 -12.92 -6.94 1.96
C THR A 132 -13.10 -7.90 3.15
N GLY A 133 -14.19 -7.74 3.90
CA GLY A 133 -14.49 -8.62 5.03
C GLY A 133 -13.66 -8.40 6.30
N ALA A 134 -12.57 -7.63 6.25
CA ALA A 134 -11.82 -7.20 7.43
C ALA A 134 -12.38 -5.88 7.99
N SER A 135 -12.18 -5.62 9.29
CA SER A 135 -12.70 -4.39 9.91
C SER A 135 -12.00 -3.13 9.37
N TRP A 136 -10.68 -3.14 9.24
CA TRP A 136 -9.93 -2.04 8.61
C TRP A 136 -8.53 -2.51 8.19
N VAL A 137 -8.35 -2.85 6.92
CA VAL A 137 -7.06 -3.16 6.30
C VAL A 137 -6.99 -2.35 5.02
N VAL A 138 -6.05 -1.43 4.99
CA VAL A 138 -5.83 -0.45 3.91
C VAL A 138 -4.36 -0.44 3.54
N GLY A 139 -4.08 -0.49 2.25
CA GLY A 139 -2.74 -0.32 1.69
C GLY A 139 -2.70 0.89 0.77
N VAL A 140 -1.66 1.72 0.91
CA VAL A 140 -1.39 2.88 0.06
C VAL A 140 0.02 2.80 -0.50
N GLN A 141 0.19 3.11 -1.80
CA GLN A 141 1.49 3.00 -2.46
C GLN A 141 2.38 4.23 -2.21
N TRP A 142 1.78 5.38 -1.95
CA TRP A 142 2.49 6.63 -1.61
C TRP A 142 2.92 6.67 -0.14
N HIS A 143 3.57 7.78 0.26
CA HIS A 143 4.10 8.03 1.60
C HIS A 143 3.28 9.10 2.34
N PRO A 144 2.15 8.75 3.00
CA PRO A 144 1.37 9.72 3.76
C PRO A 144 2.16 10.32 4.92
N GLU A 145 3.12 9.58 5.50
CA GLU A 145 3.96 10.06 6.61
C GLU A 145 4.81 11.28 6.28
N ASP A 146 5.13 11.48 4.99
CA ASP A 146 5.95 12.61 4.57
C ASP A 146 5.22 13.95 4.61
N THR A 147 3.89 13.93 4.50
CA THR A 147 3.07 15.14 4.39
C THR A 147 1.98 15.25 5.47
N ALA A 148 1.77 14.23 6.30
CA ALA A 148 0.70 14.19 7.31
C ALA A 148 0.72 15.37 8.31
N ASN A 149 1.89 15.94 8.61
CA ASN A 149 1.99 17.09 9.52
C ASN A 149 1.31 18.35 8.96
N ASP A 150 1.25 18.49 7.64
CA ASP A 150 0.77 19.69 6.94
C ASP A 150 -0.50 19.42 6.13
N ASP A 151 -0.87 18.15 5.93
CA ASP A 151 -2.03 17.71 5.16
C ASP A 151 -2.96 16.82 6.00
N ALA A 152 -4.12 17.38 6.35
CA ALA A 152 -5.13 16.69 7.15
C ALA A 152 -5.70 15.43 6.45
N ALA A 153 -5.68 15.35 5.12
CA ALA A 153 -6.11 14.16 4.40
C ALA A 153 -5.14 13.00 4.64
N GLN A 154 -3.83 13.27 4.60
CA GLN A 154 -2.81 12.27 4.89
C GLN A 154 -2.81 11.86 6.36
N GLN A 155 -2.96 12.83 7.28
CA GLN A 155 -3.10 12.57 8.72
C GLN A 155 -4.33 11.71 9.03
N GLY A 156 -5.43 11.88 8.30
CA GLY A 156 -6.67 11.14 8.49
C GLY A 156 -6.51 9.61 8.38
N LEU A 157 -5.54 9.11 7.61
CA LEU A 157 -5.23 7.67 7.54
C LEU A 157 -4.69 7.14 8.88
N PHE A 158 -3.82 7.89 9.52
CA PHE A 158 -3.25 7.53 10.83
C PHE A 158 -4.29 7.67 11.95
N ASP A 159 -5.08 8.74 11.92
CA ASP A 159 -6.16 8.97 12.89
C ASP A 159 -7.20 7.85 12.84
N GLU A 160 -7.60 7.41 11.63
CA GLU A 160 -8.54 6.32 11.46
C GLU A 160 -7.96 4.98 11.94
N LEU A 161 -6.67 4.69 11.65
CA LEU A 161 -5.99 3.51 12.20
C LEU A 161 -6.04 3.50 13.72
N VAL A 162 -5.67 4.61 14.38
CA VAL A 162 -5.67 4.74 15.84
C VAL A 162 -7.09 4.58 16.39
N ARG A 163 -8.08 5.22 15.77
CA ARG A 163 -9.48 5.09 16.15
C ARG A 163 -9.97 3.64 16.10
N ARG A 164 -9.64 2.90 15.02
CA ARG A 164 -9.99 1.48 14.86
C ARG A 164 -9.28 0.60 15.87
N ALA A 165 -8.02 0.85 16.15
CA ALA A 165 -7.26 0.10 17.14
C ALA A 165 -7.75 0.31 18.58
N SER A 166 -8.26 1.50 18.89
CA SER A 166 -8.77 1.88 20.22
C SER A 166 -10.21 1.40 20.50
N SER A 167 -10.94 0.96 19.47
CA SER A 167 -12.36 0.56 19.57
C SER A 167 -12.53 -0.94 19.85
N ARG A 168 -11.48 -1.66 20.20
CA ARG A 168 -11.44 -3.12 20.40
C ARG A 168 -11.49 -3.51 21.84
#